data_fc9e1bca4106d260851315f0f6f8aa22
#
_entry.id   fc9e1bca4106d260851315f0f6f8aa22
#
_cell.length_a   1.000
_cell.length_b   1.000
_cell.length_c   1.000
_cell.angle_alpha   90.00
_cell.angle_beta   90.00
_cell.angle_gamma   90.00
#
_symmetry.space_group_name_H-M   'P 1'
#
loop_
_entity.id
_entity.type
_entity.pdbx_description
1 polymer ?
#
loop_
_entity_poly.entity_id
_entity_poly.type
_entity_poly.pdbx_seq_one_letter_code
_entity_poly.pdbx_strand_id
1 'polypeptide(L)'
;MKFRDRAALFSYRLQSRHAVSAWLILVFIFLSVPLAARELPVLCEKDVPVPMRDGTILRANICWPSEGWPYLVLVYRTSYGKMKGGKLERYARAGYIVVTQDARGRHASDGQFESFVRFETRDAVDGYDTVEWAAKLPGSTGKVGTFGASYDSFLQWRLASLRPPSLVAMSASSVPARYTDLEGPWKLRPGRRLAWWYYTISPNLHRKAGTDAPHLSGDPKTSWKNGEGERLLNLFPRMDLPDWLFGSEADAVKFWMKNAQLDPWQLDKGCRDIAVPNLDIIGWYDHCNGSIDMHQATRKHGFTKVARENQRLIIGPWSHSGRGARKVGKFDFGPDAALDTAQEEIRWFDYWLKGEDNGVADESPVRIFIMGANRWRNEPEWPPRRAESQTLYLSSGGHANTPSGDGALGNTRPKRAGLDRFVYDPRDPVPTLWTEAMFTVPADQRPHAKRQDILVYQTEPLAEVVEVTGYPEVVLHAASSAPDTDFFARLIDVAPDGSSRDVASGMVRARYRKGLDKSRLLEPGTAAKFVIRMGPTANEFQPGHRIRLDITSSDFPNYDVNHNTAADQNVDATRVTALQTIHHGGWLSSRLILPVIGK
;
A
#
# COMPACT_ATOMS: atom_id res chain seq x y z
N MET A 1 86.33 -15.42 20.26
CA MET A 1 87.04 -16.67 20.54
C MET A 1 86.42 -17.69 19.59
N LYS A 2 87.06 -17.97 18.41
CA LYS A 2 87.89 -19.15 18.11
C LYS A 2 87.14 -20.47 18.41
N PHE A 3 86.97 -21.49 17.53
CA PHE A 3 87.71 -22.03 16.38
C PHE A 3 86.71 -23.02 15.72
N ARG A 4 86.59 -23.08 14.37
CA ARG A 4 87.30 -23.98 13.36
C ARG A 4 87.03 -25.46 13.57
N ASP A 5 86.56 -26.12 12.63
CA ASP A 5 86.92 -26.78 11.34
C ASP A 5 86.73 -28.32 11.43
N ARG A 6 86.12 -28.94 10.49
CA ARG A 6 86.76 -29.72 9.41
C ARG A 6 85.77 -30.58 8.64
N ALA A 7 86.05 -30.55 7.33
CA ALA A 7 85.48 -31.38 6.28
C ALA A 7 86.02 -32.83 6.30
N ALA A 8 85.27 -33.74 5.70
CA ALA A 8 85.83 -34.82 4.95
C ALA A 8 84.87 -35.42 3.93
N LEU A 9 85.27 -35.38 2.69
CA LEU A 9 84.80 -36.05 1.50
C LEU A 9 84.71 -37.59 1.63
N PHE A 10 83.69 -38.20 0.98
CA PHE A 10 83.93 -39.38 0.14
C PHE A 10 82.87 -39.50 -0.98
N SER A 11 83.32 -39.51 -2.19
CA SER A 11 82.65 -39.82 -3.43
C SER A 11 82.47 -41.34 -3.62
N TYR A 12 81.30 -41.74 -4.19
CA TYR A 12 81.27 -42.86 -5.15
C TYR A 12 80.17 -42.72 -6.17
N ARG A 13 80.48 -43.14 -7.35
CA ARG A 13 79.82 -42.95 -8.65
C ARG A 13 78.70 -43.95 -8.94
N LEU A 14 77.76 -43.46 -9.74
CA LEU A 14 77.04 -44.07 -10.88
C LEU A 14 76.11 -45.28 -10.61
N GLN A 15 74.84 -45.16 -10.88
CA GLN A 15 74.21 -45.61 -12.15
C GLN A 15 72.72 -45.22 -12.26
N SER A 16 72.41 -44.78 -13.45
CA SER A 16 71.16 -44.45 -14.08
C SER A 16 69.96 -45.33 -13.75
N ARG A 17 68.75 -44.70 -13.57
CA ARG A 17 67.48 -44.98 -14.30
C ARG A 17 66.40 -44.04 -13.93
N HIS A 18 65.64 -43.60 -14.91
CA HIS A 18 64.48 -42.76 -15.00
C HIS A 18 63.59 -42.73 -13.74
N ALA A 19 63.30 -41.53 -13.18
CA ALA A 19 62.15 -41.28 -12.33
C ALA A 19 61.59 -39.88 -12.65
N VAL A 20 60.36 -39.88 -13.04
CA VAL A 20 59.45 -38.77 -13.38
C VAL A 20 59.44 -37.75 -12.26
N SER A 21 59.74 -36.49 -12.60
CA SER A 21 59.61 -35.35 -11.68
C SER A 21 58.15 -35.05 -11.45
N ALA A 22 57.59 -35.43 -10.32
CA ALA A 22 56.30 -34.95 -9.83
C ALA A 22 56.50 -33.59 -9.15
N TRP A 23 56.11 -32.53 -9.82
CA TRP A 23 55.98 -31.21 -9.22
C TRP A 23 54.71 -31.20 -8.34
N LEU A 24 54.87 -31.19 -7.01
CA LEU A 24 53.81 -30.88 -6.07
C LEU A 24 53.50 -29.38 -6.17
N ILE A 25 52.46 -29.03 -6.92
CA ILE A 25 51.81 -27.71 -6.86
C ILE A 25 51.00 -27.71 -5.59
N LEU A 26 51.47 -27.06 -4.55
CA LEU A 26 50.67 -26.67 -3.38
C LEU A 26 49.70 -25.57 -3.83
N VAL A 27 48.47 -25.98 -4.20
CA VAL A 27 47.36 -25.06 -4.37
C VAL A 27 46.89 -24.62 -2.97
N PHE A 28 47.30 -23.44 -2.56
CA PHE A 28 46.67 -22.75 -1.44
C PHE A 28 45.24 -22.38 -1.86
N ILE A 29 44.28 -23.25 -1.55
CA ILE A 29 42.85 -22.87 -1.55
C ILE A 29 42.67 -21.91 -0.39
N PHE A 30 42.70 -20.62 -0.67
CA PHE A 30 42.12 -19.62 0.22
C PHE A 30 40.63 -19.93 0.28
N LEU A 31 40.21 -20.74 1.24
CA LEU A 31 38.84 -20.74 1.73
C LEU A 31 38.59 -19.34 2.30
N SER A 32 38.02 -18.47 1.48
CA SER A 32 37.39 -17.26 1.98
C SER A 32 36.19 -17.71 2.81
N VAL A 33 36.44 -18.00 4.09
CA VAL A 33 35.38 -18.02 5.10
C VAL A 33 34.76 -16.63 5.03
N PRO A 34 33.48 -16.49 4.71
CA PRO A 34 32.85 -15.18 4.81
C PRO A 34 33.04 -14.74 6.26
N LEU A 35 33.78 -13.66 6.46
CA LEU A 35 33.89 -13.01 7.75
C LEU A 35 32.45 -12.67 8.13
N ALA A 36 31.87 -13.44 9.05
CA ALA A 36 30.56 -13.09 9.61
C ALA A 36 30.65 -11.61 9.99
N ALA A 37 29.85 -10.78 9.34
CA ALA A 37 29.88 -9.34 9.58
C ALA A 37 29.73 -9.13 11.07
N ARG A 38 30.77 -8.64 11.74
CA ARG A 38 30.79 -8.38 13.18
C ARG A 38 29.69 -7.35 13.44
N GLU A 39 28.62 -7.74 14.09
CA GLU A 39 27.58 -6.79 14.50
C GLU A 39 28.21 -5.75 15.43
N LEU A 40 28.24 -4.50 14.95
CA LEU A 40 28.77 -3.39 15.76
C LEU A 40 27.81 -3.09 16.91
N PRO A 41 28.32 -2.84 18.13
CA PRO A 41 27.49 -2.30 19.21
C PRO A 41 26.82 -1.00 18.78
N VAL A 42 25.54 -0.82 19.15
CA VAL A 42 24.77 0.36 18.81
C VAL A 42 24.61 1.25 20.03
N LEU A 43 24.90 2.52 19.86
CA LEU A 43 24.66 3.58 20.85
C LEU A 43 23.39 4.33 20.47
N CYS A 44 22.58 4.72 21.47
CA CYS A 44 21.34 5.45 21.22
C CYS A 44 21.17 6.61 22.21
N GLU A 45 20.72 7.74 21.69
CA GLU A 45 20.27 8.91 22.44
C GLU A 45 18.79 9.16 22.20
N LYS A 46 18.05 9.53 23.26
CA LYS A 46 16.59 9.70 23.20
C LYS A 46 16.23 11.17 23.39
N ASP A 47 15.08 11.54 22.76
CA ASP A 47 14.46 12.85 22.92
C ASP A 47 15.37 14.04 22.58
N VAL A 48 16.33 13.82 21.66
CA VAL A 48 17.25 14.85 21.17
C VAL A 48 16.44 16.01 20.55
N PRO A 49 16.72 17.26 20.95
CA PRO A 49 16.04 18.43 20.40
C PRO A 49 16.47 18.70 18.96
N VAL A 50 15.51 18.87 18.08
CA VAL A 50 15.72 19.22 16.67
C VAL A 50 15.03 20.56 16.42
N PRO A 51 15.76 21.68 16.34
CA PRO A 51 15.16 22.99 16.14
C PRO A 51 14.71 23.17 14.69
N MET A 52 13.46 23.57 14.52
CA MET A 52 12.91 23.98 13.23
C MET A 52 13.18 25.48 13.01
N ARG A 53 13.15 25.92 11.76
CA ARG A 53 13.42 27.32 11.37
C ARG A 53 12.50 28.36 12.02
N ASP A 54 11.31 27.94 12.48
CA ASP A 54 10.32 28.77 13.17
C ASP A 54 10.50 28.76 14.70
N GLY A 55 11.56 28.13 15.20
CA GLY A 55 11.86 28.00 16.63
C GLY A 55 11.14 26.85 17.34
N THR A 56 10.25 26.12 16.69
CA THR A 56 9.62 24.93 17.28
C THR A 56 10.66 23.82 17.44
N ILE A 57 10.64 23.12 18.58
CA ILE A 57 11.55 22.02 18.86
C ILE A 57 10.84 20.67 18.65
N LEU A 58 11.28 19.92 17.65
CA LEU A 58 10.86 18.52 17.49
C LEU A 58 11.80 17.61 18.26
N ARG A 59 11.37 16.37 18.53
CA ARG A 59 12.14 15.41 19.31
C ARG A 59 12.47 14.17 18.48
N ALA A 60 13.74 13.80 18.49
CA ALA A 60 14.24 12.63 17.79
C ALA A 60 14.90 11.63 18.75
N ASN A 61 14.87 10.34 18.39
CA ASN A 61 15.82 9.36 18.89
C ASN A 61 16.86 9.12 17.81
N ILE A 62 18.12 9.02 18.21
CA ILE A 62 19.24 8.80 17.32
C ILE A 62 19.94 7.52 17.74
N CYS A 63 20.21 6.60 16.81
CA CYS A 63 21.07 5.45 17.06
C CYS A 63 22.19 5.40 16.01
N TRP A 64 23.37 4.99 16.43
CA TRP A 64 24.54 4.88 15.56
C TRP A 64 25.47 3.73 16.02
N PRO A 65 26.29 3.17 15.12
CA PRO A 65 27.32 2.21 15.50
C PRO A 65 28.38 2.87 16.40
N SER A 66 28.92 2.12 17.34
CA SER A 66 29.95 2.63 18.27
C SER A 66 31.32 2.90 17.64
N GLU A 67 31.59 2.33 16.45
CA GLU A 67 32.88 2.39 15.74
C GLU A 67 32.62 2.63 14.25
N GLY A 68 33.57 3.22 13.51
CA GLY A 68 33.55 3.27 12.05
C GLY A 68 33.14 4.62 11.43
N TRP A 69 33.31 5.74 12.15
CA TRP A 69 33.05 7.09 11.65
C TRP A 69 33.86 7.43 10.38
N PRO A 70 33.31 8.22 9.41
CA PRO A 70 31.99 8.88 9.40
C PRO A 70 30.88 7.97 8.82
N TYR A 71 29.61 8.27 9.17
CA TYR A 71 28.44 7.50 8.76
C TYR A 71 27.48 8.29 7.88
N LEU A 72 26.72 7.60 7.08
CA LEU A 72 25.55 8.08 6.34
C LEU A 72 24.33 8.10 7.24
N VAL A 73 23.36 8.96 6.96
CA VAL A 73 22.20 9.16 7.82
C VAL A 73 20.92 8.63 7.18
N LEU A 74 20.11 7.92 7.96
CA LEU A 74 18.74 7.56 7.61
C LEU A 74 17.75 8.26 8.53
N VAL A 75 16.76 8.95 7.96
CA VAL A 75 15.74 9.71 8.69
C VAL A 75 14.38 9.05 8.52
N TYR A 76 13.72 8.79 9.64
CA TYR A 76 12.33 8.32 9.73
C TYR A 76 11.51 9.33 10.53
N ARG A 77 10.55 9.99 9.89
CA ARG A 77 9.61 10.91 10.54
C ARG A 77 8.23 10.28 10.63
N THR A 78 7.55 10.44 11.76
CA THR A 78 6.30 9.75 12.00
C THR A 78 5.33 10.53 12.91
N SER A 79 4.03 10.35 12.66
CA SER A 79 2.96 10.82 13.55
C SER A 79 2.55 9.77 14.61
N TYR A 80 3.16 8.57 14.58
CA TYR A 80 2.74 7.41 15.37
C TYR A 80 3.59 7.17 16.63
N GLY A 81 4.57 8.00 16.85
CA GLY A 81 5.57 7.84 17.90
C GLY A 81 6.88 7.25 17.35
N LYS A 82 7.95 8.02 17.52
CA LYS A 82 9.28 7.65 17.04
C LYS A 82 9.69 6.23 17.48
N MET A 83 10.37 5.54 16.59
CA MET A 83 10.75 4.14 16.82
C MET A 83 11.59 3.96 18.08
N LYS A 84 11.42 2.79 18.71
CA LYS A 84 12.18 2.34 19.87
C LYS A 84 12.71 0.93 19.60
N GLY A 85 13.93 0.66 20.05
CA GLY A 85 14.50 -0.70 20.07
C GLY A 85 14.86 -1.28 18.68
N GLY A 86 14.73 -2.59 18.55
CA GLY A 86 15.38 -3.42 17.54
C GLY A 86 15.21 -3.03 16.05
N LYS A 87 14.12 -2.38 15.64
CA LYS A 87 13.99 -1.90 14.26
C LYS A 87 14.99 -0.79 13.95
N LEU A 88 15.13 0.18 14.86
CA LEU A 88 16.09 1.26 14.75
C LEU A 88 17.52 0.75 14.72
N GLU A 89 17.83 -0.16 15.65
CA GLU A 89 19.15 -0.75 15.78
C GLU A 89 19.57 -1.55 14.55
N ARG A 90 18.63 -2.15 13.82
CA ARG A 90 18.94 -2.92 12.63
C ARG A 90 19.62 -2.07 11.54
N TYR A 91 19.10 -0.87 11.28
CA TYR A 91 19.73 0.06 10.32
C TYR A 91 21.04 0.63 10.88
N ALA A 92 21.10 0.86 12.20
CA ALA A 92 22.36 1.29 12.82
C ALA A 92 23.43 0.20 12.69
N ARG A 93 23.12 -1.09 12.95
CA ARG A 93 24.06 -2.20 12.74
C ARG A 93 24.51 -2.34 11.28
N ALA A 94 23.69 -1.90 10.33
CA ALA A 94 24.06 -1.83 8.92
C ALA A 94 25.00 -0.65 8.59
N GLY A 95 25.42 0.15 9.58
CA GLY A 95 26.42 1.21 9.41
C GLY A 95 25.82 2.60 9.15
N TYR A 96 24.62 2.89 9.66
CA TYR A 96 23.96 4.20 9.52
C TYR A 96 23.79 4.90 10.87
N ILE A 97 23.86 6.24 10.85
CA ILE A 97 23.20 7.03 11.88
C ILE A 97 21.70 7.00 11.55
N VAL A 98 20.87 6.58 12.47
CA VAL A 98 19.42 6.48 12.28
C VAL A 98 18.72 7.49 13.17
N VAL A 99 18.00 8.42 12.56
CA VAL A 99 17.21 9.45 13.24
C VAL A 99 15.74 9.09 13.11
N THR A 100 15.03 8.89 14.22
CA THR A 100 13.58 8.75 14.22
C THR A 100 12.96 9.92 14.97
N GLN A 101 12.04 10.65 14.30
CA GLN A 101 11.49 11.91 14.81
C GLN A 101 9.96 11.85 14.90
N ASP A 102 9.43 12.30 16.03
CA ASP A 102 8.00 12.61 16.15
C ASP A 102 7.66 13.83 15.31
N ALA A 103 6.60 13.75 14.50
CA ALA A 103 6.06 14.89 13.76
C ALA A 103 5.60 16.01 14.72
N ARG A 104 5.51 17.22 14.22
CA ARG A 104 5.05 18.40 14.96
C ARG A 104 3.74 18.13 15.70
N GLY A 105 3.66 18.54 16.96
CA GLY A 105 2.49 18.37 17.81
C GLY A 105 2.18 16.91 18.20
N ARG A 106 3.07 15.96 17.86
CA ARG A 106 2.90 14.56 18.23
C ARG A 106 3.89 14.14 19.32
N HIS A 107 3.45 13.25 20.18
CA HIS A 107 4.23 12.63 21.25
C HIS A 107 5.13 13.62 21.99
N ALA A 108 6.46 13.52 21.85
CA ALA A 108 7.41 14.38 22.55
C ALA A 108 7.72 15.69 21.81
N SER A 109 7.33 15.83 20.53
CA SER A 109 7.58 17.04 19.74
C SER A 109 6.65 18.20 20.10
N ASP A 110 7.18 19.41 20.11
CA ASP A 110 6.42 20.62 20.37
C ASP A 110 5.53 21.05 19.18
N GLY A 111 4.76 22.11 19.36
CA GLY A 111 3.88 22.67 18.36
C GLY A 111 2.51 22.00 18.30
N GLN A 112 1.71 22.39 17.32
CA GLN A 112 0.39 21.84 17.08
C GLN A 112 0.44 20.83 15.94
N PHE A 113 -0.27 19.70 16.10
CA PHE A 113 -0.40 18.71 15.04
C PHE A 113 -1.31 19.26 13.92
N GLU A 114 -0.81 19.15 12.70
CA GLU A 114 -1.53 19.45 11.46
C GLU A 114 -1.55 18.16 10.65
N SER A 115 -2.70 17.49 10.63
CA SER A 115 -2.80 16.21 9.94
C SER A 115 -2.84 16.38 8.43
N PHE A 116 -2.64 15.28 7.71
CA PHE A 116 -2.71 15.24 6.26
C PHE A 116 -4.07 15.67 5.67
N VAL A 117 -5.09 15.86 6.49
CA VAL A 117 -6.39 16.40 6.03
C VAL A 117 -6.35 17.91 5.74
N ARG A 118 -5.27 18.61 6.11
CA ARG A 118 -5.12 20.04 5.82
C ARG A 118 -4.48 20.26 4.45
N PHE A 119 -4.86 21.33 3.76
CA PHE A 119 -4.26 21.73 2.48
C PHE A 119 -2.77 22.06 2.60
N GLU A 120 -2.45 22.81 3.63
CA GLU A 120 -1.10 23.22 3.94
C GLU A 120 -0.76 22.72 5.33
N THR A 121 0.37 22.05 5.43
CA THR A 121 0.94 21.60 6.69
C THR A 121 2.41 22.01 6.72
N ARG A 122 2.95 22.15 7.91
CA ARG A 122 4.39 22.38 8.08
C ARG A 122 5.25 21.15 7.85
N ASP A 123 4.66 20.01 7.58
CA ASP A 123 5.36 18.72 7.43
C ASP A 123 6.49 18.76 6.39
N ALA A 124 6.27 19.44 5.26
CA ALA A 124 7.28 19.57 4.21
C ALA A 124 8.50 20.37 4.71
N VAL A 125 8.27 21.51 5.35
CA VAL A 125 9.31 22.41 5.86
C VAL A 125 10.03 21.79 7.05
N ASP A 126 9.29 21.19 7.99
CA ASP A 126 9.87 20.47 9.13
C ASP A 126 10.74 19.28 8.66
N GLY A 127 10.28 18.60 7.61
CA GLY A 127 11.05 17.50 7.01
C GLY A 127 12.35 17.98 6.37
N TYR A 128 12.28 19.10 5.63
CA TYR A 128 13.46 19.73 5.06
C TYR A 128 14.46 20.10 6.16
N ASP A 129 14.01 20.82 7.21
CA ASP A 129 14.87 21.23 8.32
C ASP A 129 15.49 20.04 9.05
N THR A 130 14.72 18.96 9.22
CA THR A 130 15.20 17.72 9.83
C THR A 130 16.29 17.05 8.99
N VAL A 131 16.14 16.98 7.67
CA VAL A 131 17.14 16.39 6.77
C VAL A 131 18.44 17.20 6.84
N GLU A 132 18.36 18.52 6.74
CA GLU A 132 19.53 19.39 6.78
C GLU A 132 20.20 19.46 8.16
N TRP A 133 19.44 19.29 9.24
CA TRP A 133 19.96 19.13 10.58
C TRP A 133 20.69 17.78 10.75
N ALA A 134 20.06 16.70 10.26
CA ALA A 134 20.60 15.34 10.35
C ALA A 134 21.93 15.20 9.56
N ALA A 135 22.03 15.88 8.42
CA ALA A 135 23.25 15.94 7.63
C ALA A 135 24.43 16.56 8.38
N LYS A 136 24.18 17.39 9.39
CA LYS A 136 25.19 18.08 10.21
C LYS A 136 25.49 17.40 11.54
N LEU A 137 24.90 16.24 11.80
CA LEU A 137 25.19 15.49 13.03
C LEU A 137 26.69 15.15 13.13
N PRO A 138 27.26 15.16 14.34
CA PRO A 138 28.62 14.70 14.53
C PRO A 138 28.84 13.32 13.91
N GLY A 139 29.86 13.16 13.11
CA GLY A 139 30.17 11.93 12.38
C GLY A 139 29.32 11.65 11.14
N SER A 140 28.42 12.54 10.73
CA SER A 140 27.70 12.44 9.47
C SER A 140 28.59 12.75 8.27
N THR A 141 28.40 12.03 7.16
CA THR A 141 29.01 12.37 5.85
C THR A 141 28.30 13.52 5.13
N GLY A 142 27.17 13.98 5.65
CA GLY A 142 26.31 14.98 4.98
C GLY A 142 25.28 14.38 4.00
N LYS A 143 25.31 13.08 3.72
CA LYS A 143 24.34 12.41 2.85
C LYS A 143 23.22 11.77 3.67
N VAL A 144 21.97 12.03 3.28
CA VAL A 144 20.77 11.57 4.01
C VAL A 144 19.86 10.76 3.09
N GLY A 145 19.38 9.63 3.60
CA GLY A 145 18.25 8.88 3.06
C GLY A 145 17.02 9.02 3.96
N THR A 146 15.82 8.87 3.42
CA THR A 146 14.59 8.82 4.20
C THR A 146 13.83 7.53 3.95
N PHE A 147 13.13 7.00 4.96
CA PHE A 147 12.36 5.77 4.82
C PHE A 147 11.07 5.81 5.64
N GLY A 148 10.12 4.94 5.29
CA GLY A 148 8.84 4.80 5.97
C GLY A 148 7.67 4.56 5.03
N ALA A 149 6.52 4.24 5.58
CA ALA A 149 5.33 3.87 4.82
C ALA A 149 4.07 4.58 5.30
N SER A 150 3.04 4.61 4.45
CA SER A 150 1.75 5.22 4.78
C SER A 150 1.88 6.72 5.05
N TYR A 151 1.44 7.20 6.20
CA TYR A 151 1.62 8.59 6.60
C TYR A 151 3.11 9.00 6.58
N ASP A 152 4.02 8.11 7.01
CA ASP A 152 5.45 8.38 7.04
C ASP A 152 6.04 8.47 5.63
N SER A 153 5.42 7.83 4.63
CA SER A 153 5.71 8.02 3.21
C SER A 153 5.18 9.38 2.70
N PHE A 154 3.97 9.77 3.10
CA PHE A 154 3.42 11.09 2.79
C PHE A 154 4.36 12.20 3.26
N LEU A 155 4.90 12.11 4.48
CA LEU A 155 5.88 13.06 5.01
C LEU A 155 7.14 13.14 4.14
N GLN A 156 7.61 12.01 3.58
CA GLN A 156 8.78 11.96 2.71
C GLN A 156 8.51 12.63 1.35
N TRP A 157 7.39 12.32 0.70
CA TRP A 157 7.04 12.97 -0.57
C TRP A 157 6.88 14.48 -0.43
N ARG A 158 6.30 14.93 0.69
CA ARG A 158 6.15 16.37 1.00
C ARG A 158 7.50 17.06 1.17
N LEU A 159 8.42 16.50 1.96
CA LEU A 159 9.74 17.11 2.15
C LEU A 159 10.59 17.05 0.88
N ALA A 160 10.54 15.96 0.13
CA ALA A 160 11.34 15.79 -1.09
C ALA A 160 10.94 16.78 -2.20
N SER A 161 9.67 17.24 -2.21
CA SER A 161 9.24 18.30 -3.15
C SER A 161 9.93 19.65 -2.91
N LEU A 162 10.50 19.88 -1.72
CA LEU A 162 11.31 21.05 -1.40
C LEU A 162 12.80 20.88 -1.76
N ARG A 163 13.20 19.70 -2.21
CA ARG A 163 14.55 19.35 -2.66
C ARG A 163 15.65 19.69 -1.67
N PRO A 164 15.64 19.15 -0.43
CA PRO A 164 16.73 19.36 0.51
C PRO A 164 18.05 18.90 -0.13
N PRO A 165 19.12 19.74 -0.12
CA PRO A 165 20.39 19.42 -0.76
C PRO A 165 21.06 18.14 -0.27
N SER A 166 20.85 17.80 1.01
CA SER A 166 21.45 16.61 1.64
C SER A 166 20.67 15.31 1.37
N LEU A 167 19.46 15.38 0.80
CA LEU A 167 18.65 14.20 0.49
C LEU A 167 19.16 13.51 -0.77
N VAL A 168 19.56 12.25 -0.66
CA VAL A 168 20.15 11.45 -1.75
C VAL A 168 19.17 10.40 -2.30
N ALA A 169 18.40 9.73 -1.44
CA ALA A 169 17.47 8.68 -1.82
C ALA A 169 16.33 8.56 -0.81
N MET A 170 15.20 7.97 -1.25
CA MET A 170 14.06 7.66 -0.40
C MET A 170 13.71 6.17 -0.47
N SER A 171 13.06 5.67 0.60
CA SER A 171 12.21 4.49 0.57
C SER A 171 10.83 4.86 1.11
N ALA A 172 10.02 5.45 0.24
CA ALA A 172 8.70 5.99 0.56
C ALA A 172 7.63 5.06 -0.01
N SER A 173 7.01 4.25 0.85
CA SER A 173 6.16 3.11 0.48
C SER A 173 4.70 3.32 0.87
N SER A 174 3.77 2.69 0.11
CA SER A 174 2.34 2.60 0.48
C SER A 174 1.69 3.97 0.71
N VAL A 175 1.80 4.89 -0.24
CA VAL A 175 1.17 6.22 -0.20
C VAL A 175 0.00 6.31 -1.18
N PRO A 176 -1.14 6.92 -0.84
CA PRO A 176 -2.13 7.33 -1.83
C PRO A 176 -1.64 8.59 -2.55
N ALA A 177 -1.88 8.67 -3.87
CA ALA A 177 -1.49 9.85 -4.64
C ALA A 177 -2.43 11.04 -4.38
N ARG A 178 -3.69 10.75 -4.07
CA ARG A 178 -4.75 11.73 -3.81
C ARG A 178 -5.52 11.36 -2.56
N TYR A 179 -6.10 12.36 -1.90
CA TYR A 179 -6.95 12.14 -0.74
C TYR A 179 -8.21 11.31 -1.11
N THR A 180 -8.75 11.51 -2.31
CA THR A 180 -9.88 10.72 -2.84
C THR A 180 -9.54 9.25 -3.05
N ASP A 181 -8.30 8.90 -3.33
CA ASP A 181 -7.86 7.49 -3.45
C ASP A 181 -7.93 6.80 -2.08
N LEU A 182 -7.65 7.57 -1.02
CA LEU A 182 -7.66 7.08 0.35
C LEU A 182 -9.08 6.98 0.92
N GLU A 183 -9.88 8.05 0.80
CA GLU A 183 -11.15 8.22 1.53
C GLU A 183 -12.39 8.03 0.65
N GLY A 184 -12.22 7.89 -0.66
CA GLY A 184 -13.32 7.85 -1.60
C GLY A 184 -14.03 9.19 -1.80
N PRO A 185 -15.09 9.20 -2.61
CA PRO A 185 -15.79 10.46 -2.97
C PRO A 185 -16.53 11.11 -1.80
N TRP A 186 -16.78 10.42 -0.69
CA TRP A 186 -17.42 10.95 0.52
C TRP A 186 -16.44 11.38 1.61
N LYS A 187 -15.14 11.35 1.33
CA LYS A 187 -14.05 11.83 2.19
C LYS A 187 -13.91 11.16 3.57
N LEU A 188 -14.62 10.07 3.79
CA LEU A 188 -14.47 9.26 4.99
C LEU A 188 -14.77 7.79 4.69
N ARG A 189 -13.78 6.92 4.83
CA ARG A 189 -13.96 5.46 4.83
C ARG A 189 -14.10 4.98 6.26
N PRO A 190 -15.33 4.78 6.76
CA PRO A 190 -15.60 4.72 8.21
C PRO A 190 -14.85 3.58 8.89
N GLY A 191 -14.85 2.38 8.34
CA GLY A 191 -14.20 1.23 8.97
C GLY A 191 -12.69 1.36 9.11
N ARG A 192 -12.05 2.14 8.25
CA ARG A 192 -10.60 2.40 8.33
C ARG A 192 -10.30 3.66 9.12
N ARG A 193 -10.99 4.74 8.79
CA ARG A 193 -10.64 6.08 9.26
C ARG A 193 -11.11 6.36 10.68
N LEU A 194 -12.32 5.92 11.05
CA LEU A 194 -12.82 6.15 12.42
C LEU A 194 -11.96 5.40 13.45
N ALA A 195 -11.61 4.14 13.16
CA ALA A 195 -10.74 3.37 14.01
C ALA A 195 -9.34 3.98 14.12
N TRP A 196 -8.77 4.46 12.98
CA TRP A 196 -7.46 5.13 12.96
C TRP A 196 -7.46 6.40 13.82
N TRP A 197 -8.50 7.23 13.71
CA TRP A 197 -8.67 8.38 14.60
C TRP A 197 -8.81 7.93 16.06
N TYR A 198 -9.73 7.00 16.32
CA TYR A 198 -10.12 6.61 17.66
C TYR A 198 -8.96 6.09 18.52
N TYR A 199 -8.18 5.15 18.03
CA TYR A 199 -7.13 4.54 18.84
C TYR A 199 -5.68 4.86 18.42
N THR A 200 -5.47 5.55 17.31
CA THR A 200 -4.09 5.87 16.85
C THR A 200 -3.76 7.35 17.02
N ILE A 201 -4.65 8.26 16.64
CA ILE A 201 -4.33 9.69 16.64
C ILE A 201 -4.87 10.41 17.86
N SER A 202 -6.18 10.34 18.10
CA SER A 202 -6.91 11.08 19.11
C SER A 202 -6.35 10.90 20.54
N PRO A 203 -5.98 9.68 21.01
CA PRO A 203 -5.49 9.52 22.38
C PRO A 203 -4.26 10.34 22.70
N ASN A 204 -3.35 10.51 21.75
CA ASN A 204 -2.17 11.34 21.97
C ASN A 204 -2.50 12.84 21.94
N LEU A 205 -3.41 13.27 21.05
CA LEU A 205 -3.82 14.67 21.01
C LEU A 205 -4.46 15.10 22.33
N HIS A 206 -5.38 14.32 22.89
CA HIS A 206 -6.01 14.61 24.18
C HIS A 206 -5.02 14.64 25.33
N ARG A 207 -4.12 13.65 25.42
CA ARG A 207 -3.07 13.66 26.46
C ARG A 207 -2.19 14.91 26.39
N LYS A 208 -1.83 15.37 25.18
CA LYS A 208 -1.03 16.59 25.01
C LYS A 208 -1.80 17.85 25.35
N ALA A 209 -3.08 17.90 25.02
CA ALA A 209 -3.96 19.04 25.33
C ALA A 209 -4.43 19.05 26.79
N GLY A 210 -4.22 17.99 27.56
CA GLY A 210 -4.75 17.84 28.90
C GLY A 210 -6.29 17.79 28.95
N THR A 211 -6.91 17.23 27.89
CA THR A 211 -8.36 17.11 27.76
C THR A 211 -8.82 15.66 27.87
N ASP A 212 -10.04 15.48 28.40
CA ASP A 212 -10.64 14.15 28.53
C ASP A 212 -11.33 13.71 27.23
N ALA A 213 -11.32 12.40 27.00
CA ALA A 213 -12.09 11.76 25.94
C ALA A 213 -12.45 10.32 26.35
N PRO A 214 -13.62 9.80 25.92
CA PRO A 214 -14.11 8.49 26.39
C PRO A 214 -13.13 7.34 26.20
N HIS A 215 -12.33 7.37 25.15
CA HIS A 215 -11.34 6.33 24.83
C HIS A 215 -10.06 6.43 25.66
N LEU A 216 -9.93 7.41 26.56
CA LEU A 216 -8.76 7.54 27.45
C LEU A 216 -8.92 6.76 28.76
N SER A 217 -10.13 6.29 29.11
CA SER A 217 -10.43 5.57 30.35
C SER A 217 -9.96 4.11 30.34
N GLY A 218 -9.23 3.65 29.32
CA GLY A 218 -8.72 2.30 29.20
C GLY A 218 -7.92 2.09 27.93
N ASP A 219 -7.74 0.81 27.48
CA ASP A 219 -7.14 0.53 26.20
C ASP A 219 -8.11 0.87 25.06
N PRO A 220 -7.79 1.84 24.19
CA PRO A 220 -8.70 2.28 23.13
C PRO A 220 -9.09 1.18 22.13
N LYS A 221 -8.21 0.21 21.87
CA LYS A 221 -8.54 -0.90 20.95
C LYS A 221 -9.58 -1.84 21.57
N THR A 222 -9.46 -2.09 22.86
CA THR A 222 -10.45 -2.88 23.60
C THR A 222 -11.80 -2.16 23.66
N SER A 223 -11.82 -0.87 23.94
CA SER A 223 -13.05 -0.06 23.93
C SER A 223 -13.72 -0.05 22.53
N TRP A 224 -12.93 0.08 21.49
CA TRP A 224 -13.42 -0.01 20.11
C TRP A 224 -14.13 -1.34 19.83
N LYS A 225 -13.51 -2.45 20.25
CA LYS A 225 -14.07 -3.81 20.08
C LYS A 225 -15.32 -4.04 20.92
N ASN A 226 -15.41 -3.42 22.09
CA ASN A 226 -16.48 -3.62 23.06
C ASN A 226 -17.71 -2.71 22.82
N GLY A 227 -17.90 -2.20 21.61
CA GLY A 227 -19.13 -1.53 21.20
C GLY A 227 -18.96 -0.08 20.72
N GLU A 228 -17.90 0.64 21.13
CA GLU A 228 -17.69 2.00 20.65
C GLU A 228 -17.48 2.06 19.14
N GLY A 229 -16.78 1.07 18.58
CA GLY A 229 -16.63 0.95 17.14
C GLY A 229 -17.95 0.80 16.41
N GLU A 230 -18.82 -0.09 16.87
CA GLU A 230 -20.15 -0.27 16.32
C GLU A 230 -21.01 0.99 16.43
N ARG A 231 -20.99 1.63 17.60
CA ARG A 231 -21.71 2.88 17.84
C ARG A 231 -21.28 4.00 16.87
N LEU A 232 -19.99 4.23 16.72
CA LEU A 232 -19.45 5.28 15.84
C LEU A 232 -19.63 4.95 14.35
N LEU A 233 -19.49 3.68 13.97
CA LEU A 233 -19.71 3.22 12.59
C LEU A 233 -21.18 3.39 12.16
N ASN A 234 -22.12 3.25 13.08
CA ASN A 234 -23.56 3.40 12.80
C ASN A 234 -24.13 4.79 13.12
N LEU A 235 -23.28 5.76 13.50
CA LEU A 235 -23.70 7.13 13.73
C LEU A 235 -23.90 7.87 12.40
N PHE A 236 -25.12 8.29 12.14
CA PHE A 236 -25.53 9.08 10.96
C PHE A 236 -26.41 10.26 11.37
N PRO A 237 -26.29 11.42 10.70
CA PRO A 237 -25.32 11.71 9.63
C PRO A 237 -23.88 11.79 10.15
N ARG A 238 -22.90 11.67 9.26
CA ARG A 238 -21.48 11.69 9.65
C ARG A 238 -21.01 13.01 10.27
N MET A 239 -21.69 14.10 9.99
CA MET A 239 -21.41 15.40 10.61
C MET A 239 -21.68 15.42 12.13
N ASP A 240 -22.47 14.46 12.64
CA ASP A 240 -22.74 14.30 14.08
C ASP A 240 -21.64 13.50 14.81
N LEU A 241 -20.63 12.99 14.07
CA LEU A 241 -19.46 12.40 14.71
C LEU A 241 -18.85 13.41 15.70
N PRO A 242 -18.58 12.98 16.95
CA PRO A 242 -18.17 13.89 18.00
C PRO A 242 -16.79 14.49 17.74
N ASP A 243 -16.63 15.77 18.02
CA ASP A 243 -15.37 16.51 17.77
C ASP A 243 -14.19 15.92 18.53
N TRP A 244 -14.41 15.37 19.73
CA TRP A 244 -13.36 14.72 20.50
C TRP A 244 -12.68 13.57 19.71
N LEU A 245 -13.38 12.93 18.76
CA LEU A 245 -12.80 11.88 17.93
C LEU A 245 -11.64 12.39 17.07
N PHE A 246 -11.70 13.64 16.66
CA PHE A 246 -10.73 14.28 15.77
C PHE A 246 -9.80 15.26 16.52
N GLY A 247 -10.13 15.62 17.76
CA GLY A 247 -9.40 16.61 18.55
C GLY A 247 -9.33 17.97 17.82
N SER A 248 -8.15 18.55 17.76
CA SER A 248 -7.90 19.83 17.06
C SER A 248 -8.11 19.78 15.54
N GLU A 249 -8.33 18.62 14.96
CA GLU A 249 -8.54 18.44 13.52
C GLU A 249 -10.02 18.34 13.12
N ALA A 250 -10.97 18.46 14.08
CA ALA A 250 -12.39 18.27 13.84
C ALA A 250 -12.94 19.15 12.71
N ASP A 251 -12.62 20.44 12.71
CA ASP A 251 -13.08 21.37 11.68
C ASP A 251 -12.54 21.01 10.30
N ALA A 252 -11.26 20.61 10.22
CA ALA A 252 -10.64 20.21 8.95
C ALA A 252 -11.28 18.94 8.40
N VAL A 253 -11.51 17.92 9.24
CA VAL A 253 -12.18 16.67 8.82
C VAL A 253 -13.60 16.95 8.34
N LYS A 254 -14.38 17.71 9.09
CA LYS A 254 -15.77 18.08 8.74
C LYS A 254 -15.84 18.96 7.49
N PHE A 255 -14.85 19.84 7.28
CA PHE A 255 -14.72 20.59 6.02
C PHE A 255 -14.61 19.66 4.82
N TRP A 256 -13.77 18.63 4.88
CA TRP A 256 -13.60 17.68 3.77
C TRP A 256 -14.84 16.84 3.52
N MET A 257 -15.57 16.44 4.55
CA MET A 257 -16.83 15.72 4.39
C MET A 257 -17.86 16.53 3.58
N LYS A 258 -17.85 17.86 3.70
CA LYS A 258 -18.75 18.76 2.95
C LYS A 258 -18.26 19.08 1.53
N ASN A 259 -16.99 18.85 1.22
CA ASN A 259 -16.35 19.31 -0.01
C ASN A 259 -15.73 18.15 -0.80
N ALA A 260 -16.58 17.19 -1.22
CA ALA A 260 -16.13 15.98 -1.93
C ALA A 260 -15.33 16.24 -3.22
N GLN A 261 -15.58 17.37 -3.88
CA GLN A 261 -14.92 17.78 -5.13
C GLN A 261 -13.48 18.26 -4.93
N LEU A 262 -13.10 18.63 -3.71
CA LEU A 262 -11.74 19.11 -3.43
C LEU A 262 -10.79 17.96 -3.10
N ASP A 263 -9.54 18.10 -3.48
CA ASP A 263 -8.46 17.19 -3.09
C ASP A 263 -7.27 17.99 -2.60
N PRO A 264 -6.89 17.85 -1.31
CA PRO A 264 -5.83 18.66 -0.72
C PRO A 264 -4.42 18.24 -1.16
N TRP A 265 -4.24 17.01 -1.63
CA TRP A 265 -2.88 16.47 -1.78
C TRP A 265 -2.31 16.61 -3.17
N GLN A 266 -2.94 15.96 -4.14
CA GLN A 266 -2.48 15.88 -5.52
C GLN A 266 -0.95 15.64 -5.61
N LEU A 267 -0.44 14.68 -4.84
CA LEU A 267 1.00 14.37 -4.79
C LEU A 267 1.55 14.01 -6.17
N ASP A 268 0.72 13.36 -7.00
CA ASP A 268 1.06 13.01 -8.38
C ASP A 268 1.40 14.23 -9.25
N LYS A 269 0.84 15.39 -8.95
CA LYS A 269 1.22 16.66 -9.61
C LYS A 269 2.52 17.23 -9.07
N GLY A 270 2.80 17.02 -7.77
CA GLY A 270 4.04 17.45 -7.11
C GLY A 270 5.27 16.62 -7.48
N CYS A 271 5.11 15.49 -8.18
CA CYS A 271 6.23 14.64 -8.58
C CYS A 271 7.28 15.35 -9.45
N ARG A 272 6.90 16.45 -10.12
CA ARG A 272 7.81 17.28 -10.92
C ARG A 272 8.94 17.94 -10.11
N ASP A 273 8.76 18.05 -8.80
CA ASP A 273 9.75 18.62 -7.89
C ASP A 273 10.64 17.55 -7.24
N ILE A 274 10.37 16.27 -7.47
CA ILE A 274 11.17 15.18 -6.91
C ILE A 274 12.47 15.03 -7.67
N ALA A 275 13.57 15.17 -6.94
CA ALA A 275 14.93 15.15 -7.51
C ALA A 275 15.69 13.84 -7.26
N VAL A 276 15.19 12.95 -6.41
CA VAL A 276 15.89 11.77 -5.91
C VAL A 276 15.21 10.45 -6.28
N PRO A 277 15.95 9.32 -6.30
CA PRO A 277 15.39 7.99 -6.51
C PRO A 277 14.53 7.55 -5.33
N ASN A 278 13.57 6.65 -5.58
CA ASN A 278 12.72 6.07 -4.56
C ASN A 278 12.55 4.55 -4.74
N LEU A 279 12.60 3.82 -3.63
CA LEU A 279 12.15 2.44 -3.52
C LEU A 279 10.75 2.42 -2.88
N ASP A 280 9.78 1.83 -3.56
CA ASP A 280 8.42 1.67 -3.06
C ASP A 280 8.07 0.18 -2.93
N ILE A 281 7.70 -0.27 -1.73
CA ILE A 281 7.33 -1.65 -1.44
C ILE A 281 5.87 -1.67 -0.97
N ILE A 282 4.98 -2.20 -1.81
CA ILE A 282 3.54 -2.22 -1.57
C ILE A 282 2.93 -3.62 -1.74
N GLY A 283 1.63 -3.73 -1.49
CA GLY A 283 0.87 -4.95 -1.70
C GLY A 283 -0.30 -4.77 -2.65
N TRP A 284 -0.71 -5.85 -3.35
CA TRP A 284 -1.92 -5.87 -4.20
C TRP A 284 -3.19 -5.52 -3.41
N TYR A 285 -3.21 -5.86 -2.13
CA TYR A 285 -4.33 -5.61 -1.22
C TYR A 285 -4.13 -4.34 -0.37
N ASP A 286 -3.15 -3.51 -0.71
CA ASP A 286 -2.94 -2.23 -0.03
C ASP A 286 -3.96 -1.19 -0.52
N HIS A 287 -4.63 -0.54 0.41
CA HIS A 287 -5.56 0.55 0.09
C HIS A 287 -4.84 1.87 -0.27
N CYS A 288 -3.53 1.93 -0.04
CA CYS A 288 -2.65 3.05 -0.40
C CYS A 288 -1.88 2.75 -1.70
N ASN A 289 -2.52 2.15 -2.69
CA ASN A 289 -1.90 1.78 -3.97
C ASN A 289 -1.66 2.95 -4.93
N GLY A 290 -1.93 4.19 -4.53
CA GLY A 290 -1.49 5.40 -5.21
C GLY A 290 0.03 5.53 -5.35
N SER A 291 0.80 4.74 -4.62
CA SER A 291 2.23 4.52 -4.84
C SER A 291 2.56 4.17 -6.29
N ILE A 292 1.71 3.40 -6.96
CA ILE A 292 1.88 3.05 -8.38
C ILE A 292 1.78 4.31 -9.25
N ASP A 293 0.80 5.17 -8.98
CA ASP A 293 0.64 6.43 -9.70
C ASP A 293 1.82 7.37 -9.43
N MET A 294 2.34 7.41 -8.20
CA MET A 294 3.54 8.18 -7.83
C MET A 294 4.78 7.68 -8.56
N HIS A 295 4.98 6.35 -8.62
CA HIS A 295 6.07 5.72 -9.38
C HIS A 295 6.01 6.12 -10.86
N GLN A 296 4.84 5.97 -11.51
CA GLN A 296 4.65 6.32 -12.92
C GLN A 296 4.85 7.82 -13.17
N ALA A 297 4.25 8.67 -12.34
CA ALA A 297 4.33 10.11 -12.47
C ALA A 297 5.77 10.63 -12.30
N THR A 298 6.52 10.08 -11.33
CA THR A 298 7.92 10.48 -11.10
C THR A 298 8.83 9.99 -12.21
N ARG A 299 8.64 8.76 -12.71
CA ARG A 299 9.38 8.27 -13.89
C ARG A 299 9.17 9.14 -15.11
N LYS A 300 7.99 9.68 -15.30
CA LYS A 300 7.64 10.53 -16.44
C LYS A 300 8.04 11.99 -16.26
N HIS A 301 7.90 12.53 -15.06
CA HIS A 301 7.95 13.97 -14.82
C HIS A 301 8.92 14.42 -13.74
N GLY A 302 9.60 13.52 -13.03
CA GLY A 302 10.55 13.86 -11.97
C GLY A 302 11.59 14.90 -12.38
N PHE A 303 12.02 15.74 -11.45
CA PHE A 303 12.87 16.90 -11.68
C PHE A 303 14.21 16.54 -12.34
N THR A 304 14.90 15.55 -11.81
CA THR A 304 16.20 15.11 -12.32
C THR A 304 16.09 13.86 -13.20
N LYS A 305 17.10 13.63 -14.05
CA LYS A 305 17.24 12.37 -14.78
C LYS A 305 17.35 11.17 -13.81
N VAL A 306 18.11 11.35 -12.71
CA VAL A 306 18.27 10.33 -11.68
C VAL A 306 16.93 9.93 -11.08
N ALA A 307 16.09 10.90 -10.72
CA ALA A 307 14.74 10.62 -10.20
C ALA A 307 13.88 9.88 -11.23
N ARG A 308 13.91 10.27 -12.49
CA ARG A 308 13.09 9.62 -13.55
C ARG A 308 13.50 8.18 -13.85
N GLU A 309 14.79 7.89 -13.86
CA GLU A 309 15.31 6.57 -14.25
C GLU A 309 15.39 5.58 -13.10
N ASN A 310 15.37 6.05 -11.86
CA ASN A 310 15.64 5.23 -10.69
C ASN A 310 14.49 5.22 -9.67
N GLN A 311 13.28 5.05 -10.17
CA GLN A 311 12.14 4.66 -9.33
C GLN A 311 12.03 3.13 -9.38
N ARG A 312 11.96 2.49 -8.21
CA ARG A 312 11.78 1.04 -8.06
C ARG A 312 10.47 0.77 -7.34
N LEU A 313 9.71 -0.21 -7.86
CA LEU A 313 8.40 -0.59 -7.33
C LEU A 313 8.36 -2.10 -7.13
N ILE A 314 8.16 -2.54 -5.90
CA ILE A 314 7.98 -3.96 -5.54
C ILE A 314 6.54 -4.14 -5.07
N ILE A 315 5.78 -5.03 -5.74
CA ILE A 315 4.39 -5.30 -5.39
C ILE A 315 4.21 -6.77 -5.04
N GLY A 316 4.00 -7.05 -3.76
CA GLY A 316 3.75 -8.41 -3.26
C GLY A 316 2.26 -8.70 -3.04
N PRO A 317 1.90 -9.91 -2.60
CA PRO A 317 0.51 -10.30 -2.32
C PRO A 317 0.03 -9.78 -0.96
N TRP A 318 0.50 -8.63 -0.52
CA TRP A 318 0.38 -8.12 0.83
C TRP A 318 -0.77 -7.13 0.99
N SER A 319 -1.19 -6.95 2.25
CA SER A 319 -2.03 -5.84 2.70
C SER A 319 -1.19 -4.71 3.27
N HIS A 320 -1.82 -3.58 3.60
CA HIS A 320 -1.15 -2.39 4.14
C HIS A 320 -0.29 -2.67 5.37
N SER A 321 -0.79 -3.46 6.32
CA SER A 321 -0.10 -3.77 7.58
C SER A 321 0.79 -5.02 7.53
N GLY A 322 0.70 -5.81 6.44
CA GLY A 322 1.38 -7.09 6.30
C GLY A 322 2.41 -7.14 5.18
N ARG A 323 3.07 -6.01 4.85
CA ARG A 323 4.11 -5.98 3.83
C ARG A 323 5.26 -6.94 4.17
N GLY A 324 5.65 -7.75 3.19
CA GLY A 324 6.66 -8.77 3.36
C GLY A 324 6.18 -10.07 4.01
N ALA A 325 4.90 -10.20 4.37
CA ALA A 325 4.37 -11.40 4.99
C ALA A 325 4.05 -12.50 3.97
N ARG A 326 4.35 -13.75 4.31
CA ARG A 326 3.94 -14.93 3.53
C ARG A 326 2.43 -15.11 3.50
N LYS A 327 1.76 -14.81 4.62
CA LYS A 327 0.32 -15.01 4.79
C LYS A 327 -0.40 -13.68 4.92
N VAL A 328 -1.54 -13.55 4.26
CA VAL A 328 -2.43 -12.40 4.36
C VAL A 328 -3.85 -12.89 4.62
N GLY A 329 -4.42 -12.53 5.76
CA GLY A 329 -5.66 -13.13 6.21
C GLY A 329 -5.52 -14.64 6.38
N LYS A 330 -6.41 -15.38 5.74
CA LYS A 330 -6.41 -16.87 5.73
C LYS A 330 -5.56 -17.47 4.60
N PHE A 331 -5.08 -16.67 3.66
CA PHE A 331 -4.39 -17.14 2.46
C PHE A 331 -2.88 -17.18 2.66
N ASP A 332 -2.28 -18.30 2.27
CA ASP A 332 -0.85 -18.53 2.24
C ASP A 332 -0.35 -18.47 0.79
N PHE A 333 0.48 -17.49 0.47
CA PHE A 333 1.02 -17.27 -0.87
C PHE A 333 2.36 -17.98 -1.11
N GLY A 334 2.73 -18.91 -0.22
CA GLY A 334 3.99 -19.66 -0.31
C GLY A 334 5.20 -18.92 0.26
N PRO A 335 6.34 -19.64 0.40
CA PRO A 335 7.56 -19.08 1.00
C PRO A 335 8.11 -17.89 0.22
N ASP A 336 7.99 -17.88 -1.11
CA ASP A 336 8.52 -16.82 -1.97
C ASP A 336 7.79 -15.49 -1.79
N ALA A 337 6.57 -15.49 -1.22
CA ALA A 337 5.85 -14.26 -0.88
C ALA A 337 6.45 -13.51 0.31
N ALA A 338 7.28 -14.18 1.12
CA ALA A 338 7.99 -13.54 2.21
C ALA A 338 9.11 -12.66 1.68
N LEU A 339 9.16 -11.41 2.16
CA LEU A 339 10.21 -10.45 1.81
C LEU A 339 10.65 -9.70 3.06
N ASP A 340 11.95 -9.69 3.31
CA ASP A 340 12.51 -8.83 4.34
C ASP A 340 12.63 -7.39 3.83
N THR A 341 11.59 -6.60 4.07
CA THR A 341 11.50 -5.22 3.56
C THR A 341 12.61 -4.33 4.10
N ALA A 342 13.07 -4.55 5.34
CA ALA A 342 14.16 -3.76 5.90
C ALA A 342 15.51 -4.11 5.24
N GLN A 343 15.72 -5.37 4.84
CA GLN A 343 16.90 -5.76 4.09
C GLN A 343 16.92 -5.16 2.68
N GLU A 344 15.75 -5.10 2.00
CA GLU A 344 15.63 -4.42 0.70
C GLU A 344 15.92 -2.92 0.83
N GLU A 345 15.42 -2.27 1.89
CA GLU A 345 15.71 -0.87 2.17
C GLU A 345 17.19 -0.63 2.46
N ILE A 346 17.84 -1.48 3.26
CA ILE A 346 19.29 -1.39 3.56
C ILE A 346 20.08 -1.54 2.26
N ARG A 347 19.80 -2.56 1.44
CA ARG A 347 20.48 -2.79 0.16
C ARG A 347 20.31 -1.60 -0.80
N TRP A 348 19.11 -0.98 -0.83
CA TRP A 348 18.83 0.23 -1.60
C TRP A 348 19.70 1.41 -1.16
N PHE A 349 19.80 1.64 0.16
CA PHE A 349 20.60 2.72 0.71
C PHE A 349 22.11 2.45 0.61
N ASP A 350 22.54 1.20 0.72
CA ASP A 350 23.93 0.83 0.51
C ASP A 350 24.40 1.22 -0.90
N TYR A 351 23.57 1.01 -1.92
CA TYR A 351 23.86 1.46 -3.27
C TYR A 351 23.90 2.99 -3.38
N TRP A 352 22.82 3.68 -2.98
CA TRP A 352 22.69 5.11 -3.22
C TRP A 352 23.54 5.99 -2.31
N LEU A 353 23.72 5.63 -1.06
CA LEU A 353 24.42 6.45 -0.09
C LEU A 353 25.89 6.01 0.07
N LYS A 354 26.15 4.69 0.19
CA LYS A 354 27.52 4.18 0.33
C LYS A 354 28.24 4.05 -1.01
N GLY A 355 27.51 3.93 -2.12
CA GLY A 355 28.06 3.68 -3.46
C GLY A 355 28.48 2.23 -3.66
N GLU A 356 27.91 1.29 -2.93
CA GLU A 356 28.19 -0.13 -3.06
C GLU A 356 27.55 -0.69 -4.34
N ASP A 357 28.34 -1.38 -5.15
CA ASP A 357 27.83 -2.12 -6.31
C ASP A 357 27.24 -3.46 -5.85
N ASN A 358 25.94 -3.45 -5.59
CA ASN A 358 25.19 -4.57 -5.03
C ASN A 358 24.04 -5.04 -5.93
N GLY A 359 24.09 -4.69 -7.22
CA GLY A 359 23.13 -5.10 -8.24
C GLY A 359 21.85 -4.27 -8.32
N VAL A 360 21.65 -3.25 -7.47
CA VAL A 360 20.47 -2.36 -7.52
C VAL A 360 20.36 -1.61 -8.85
N ALA A 361 21.49 -1.29 -9.49
CA ALA A 361 21.52 -0.60 -10.79
C ALA A 361 20.87 -1.42 -11.90
N ASP A 362 21.05 -2.74 -11.87
CA ASP A 362 20.61 -3.67 -12.91
C ASP A 362 19.18 -4.18 -12.72
N GLU A 363 18.54 -3.81 -11.62
CA GLU A 363 17.18 -4.25 -11.34
C GLU A 363 16.15 -3.60 -12.25
N SER A 364 15.15 -4.40 -12.64
CA SER A 364 13.98 -3.90 -13.35
C SER A 364 13.25 -2.84 -12.54
N PRO A 365 12.67 -1.82 -13.18
CA PRO A 365 11.92 -0.77 -12.47
C PRO A 365 10.76 -1.29 -11.65
N VAL A 366 10.19 -2.42 -12.04
CA VAL A 366 9.01 -3.02 -11.39
C VAL A 366 9.25 -4.50 -11.16
N ARG A 367 9.00 -4.96 -9.94
CA ARG A 367 9.00 -6.37 -9.55
C ARG A 367 7.66 -6.72 -8.94
N ILE A 368 6.94 -7.66 -9.54
CA ILE A 368 5.58 -8.03 -9.12
C ILE A 368 5.50 -9.49 -8.72
N PHE A 369 4.66 -9.78 -7.74
CA PHE A 369 4.30 -11.13 -7.36
C PHE A 369 3.03 -11.55 -8.08
N ILE A 370 3.09 -12.64 -8.84
CA ILE A 370 1.94 -13.22 -9.55
C ILE A 370 1.24 -14.19 -8.60
N MET A 371 0.10 -13.78 -8.09
CA MET A 371 -0.75 -14.62 -7.24
C MET A 371 -1.32 -15.81 -8.04
N GLY A 372 -1.61 -16.90 -7.41
CA GLY A 372 -2.05 -18.13 -8.09
C GLY A 372 -0.87 -18.96 -8.61
N ALA A 373 0.06 -18.37 -9.34
CA ALA A 373 1.35 -18.96 -9.68
C ALA A 373 2.35 -18.88 -8.52
N ASN A 374 2.15 -17.94 -7.62
CA ASN A 374 2.95 -17.66 -6.43
C ASN A 374 4.45 -17.50 -6.73
N ARG A 375 4.77 -16.68 -7.71
CA ARG A 375 6.15 -16.40 -8.15
C ARG A 375 6.38 -14.92 -8.43
N TRP A 376 7.61 -14.47 -8.29
CA TRP A 376 8.04 -13.12 -8.68
C TRP A 376 8.31 -13.02 -10.18
N ARG A 377 8.06 -11.81 -10.72
CA ARG A 377 8.40 -11.45 -12.09
C ARG A 377 8.84 -9.99 -12.18
N ASN A 378 9.90 -9.78 -12.94
CA ASN A 378 10.41 -8.45 -13.27
C ASN A 378 9.70 -7.89 -14.50
N GLU A 379 9.35 -6.60 -14.46
CA GLU A 379 8.68 -5.88 -15.52
C GLU A 379 9.38 -4.55 -15.83
N PRO A 380 9.48 -4.15 -17.11
CA PRO A 380 10.07 -2.86 -17.47
C PRO A 380 9.17 -1.68 -17.10
N GLU A 381 7.89 -1.92 -16.93
CA GLU A 381 6.86 -0.91 -16.63
C GLU A 381 5.61 -1.54 -16.03
N TRP A 382 4.77 -0.70 -15.44
CA TRP A 382 3.44 -1.07 -14.95
C TRP A 382 2.36 -0.13 -15.55
N PRO A 383 1.16 -0.64 -16.01
CA PRO A 383 0.93 -2.05 -16.27
C PRO A 383 1.77 -2.55 -17.47
N PRO A 384 2.02 -3.87 -17.59
CA PRO A 384 2.77 -4.41 -18.73
C PRO A 384 2.06 -4.11 -20.06
N ARG A 385 2.75 -3.53 -21.04
CA ARG A 385 2.16 -3.19 -22.36
C ARG A 385 1.66 -4.40 -23.13
N ARG A 386 2.20 -5.58 -22.86
CA ARG A 386 1.78 -6.82 -23.49
C ARG A 386 0.46 -7.38 -22.96
N ALA A 387 -0.12 -6.77 -21.93
CA ALA A 387 -1.46 -7.14 -21.47
C ALA A 387 -2.51 -6.74 -22.50
N GLU A 388 -3.26 -7.72 -23.01
CA GLU A 388 -4.34 -7.51 -23.96
C GLU A 388 -5.69 -7.51 -23.26
N SER A 389 -6.62 -6.69 -23.75
CA SER A 389 -7.95 -6.59 -23.17
C SER A 389 -8.84 -7.76 -23.62
N GLN A 390 -9.17 -8.65 -22.68
CA GLN A 390 -10.19 -9.68 -22.88
C GLN A 390 -11.53 -9.20 -22.31
N THR A 391 -12.61 -9.34 -23.08
CA THR A 391 -13.96 -8.97 -22.65
C THR A 391 -14.79 -10.19 -22.34
N LEU A 392 -15.39 -10.21 -21.14
CA LEU A 392 -16.38 -11.18 -20.71
C LEU A 392 -17.72 -10.48 -20.49
N TYR A 393 -18.76 -10.92 -21.21
CA TYR A 393 -20.10 -10.33 -21.13
C TYR A 393 -20.92 -11.02 -20.05
N LEU A 394 -21.70 -10.24 -19.32
CA LEU A 394 -22.63 -10.72 -18.32
C LEU A 394 -23.88 -11.26 -19.01
N SER A 395 -24.42 -12.36 -18.50
CA SER A 395 -25.69 -12.95 -18.93
C SER A 395 -26.35 -13.74 -17.80
N SER A 396 -27.68 -13.82 -17.81
CA SER A 396 -28.48 -14.66 -16.91
C SER A 396 -29.89 -14.83 -17.46
N GLY A 397 -30.68 -15.71 -16.89
CA GLY A 397 -32.13 -15.80 -17.05
C GLY A 397 -32.91 -14.94 -16.05
N GLY A 398 -32.23 -14.06 -15.29
CA GLY A 398 -32.84 -13.20 -14.27
C GLY A 398 -32.66 -13.69 -12.82
N HIS A 399 -31.78 -14.67 -12.60
CA HIS A 399 -31.56 -15.32 -11.30
C HIS A 399 -30.08 -15.33 -10.88
N ALA A 400 -29.34 -14.24 -11.17
CA ALA A 400 -27.93 -14.13 -10.78
C ALA A 400 -27.69 -13.83 -9.28
N ASN A 401 -28.72 -13.81 -8.44
CA ASN A 401 -28.66 -13.42 -7.02
C ASN A 401 -28.11 -14.57 -6.16
N THR A 402 -27.08 -15.14 -6.35
CA THR A 402 -26.30 -16.07 -5.50
C THR A 402 -25.30 -16.84 -6.36
N PRO A 403 -24.27 -17.46 -5.76
CA PRO A 403 -23.32 -18.31 -6.49
C PRO A 403 -23.93 -19.54 -7.15
N SER A 404 -25.10 -19.99 -6.71
CA SER A 404 -25.87 -21.11 -7.30
C SER A 404 -26.92 -20.64 -8.31
N GLY A 405 -26.98 -19.35 -8.61
CA GLY A 405 -27.85 -18.77 -9.65
C GLY A 405 -27.35 -19.06 -11.06
N ASP A 406 -27.98 -18.43 -12.03
CA ASP A 406 -27.71 -18.61 -13.46
C ASP A 406 -26.81 -17.53 -14.10
N GLY A 407 -26.17 -16.69 -13.25
CA GLY A 407 -25.29 -15.63 -13.72
C GLY A 407 -24.02 -16.17 -14.37
N ALA A 408 -23.79 -15.84 -15.62
CA ALA A 408 -22.66 -16.32 -16.43
C ALA A 408 -21.79 -15.19 -16.99
N LEU A 409 -20.50 -15.48 -17.13
CA LEU A 409 -19.49 -14.69 -17.85
C LEU A 409 -19.08 -15.44 -19.12
N GLY A 410 -19.23 -14.82 -20.28
CA GLY A 410 -18.89 -15.45 -21.55
C GLY A 410 -18.23 -14.49 -22.55
N ASN A 411 -17.47 -15.04 -23.49
CA ASN A 411 -16.76 -14.27 -24.52
C ASN A 411 -17.70 -13.71 -25.60
N THR A 412 -18.93 -14.21 -25.68
CA THR A 412 -19.90 -13.82 -26.72
C THR A 412 -20.93 -12.86 -26.14
N ARG A 413 -21.11 -11.71 -26.80
CA ARG A 413 -22.15 -10.75 -26.44
C ARG A 413 -23.54 -11.36 -26.59
N PRO A 414 -24.37 -11.41 -25.54
CA PRO A 414 -25.74 -11.92 -25.63
C PRO A 414 -26.57 -11.06 -26.58
N LYS A 415 -27.25 -11.69 -27.55
CA LYS A 415 -28.09 -10.98 -28.54
C LYS A 415 -29.39 -10.47 -27.91
N ARG A 416 -29.99 -11.25 -27.01
CA ARG A 416 -31.23 -10.88 -26.31
C ARG A 416 -30.89 -9.98 -25.12
N ALA A 417 -31.70 -8.95 -24.93
CA ALA A 417 -31.65 -8.13 -23.73
C ALA A 417 -32.15 -8.96 -22.53
N GLY A 418 -31.47 -8.84 -21.43
CA GLY A 418 -31.83 -9.43 -20.14
C GLY A 418 -31.47 -8.48 -19.02
N LEU A 419 -31.92 -8.80 -17.83
CA LEU A 419 -31.64 -8.00 -16.65
C LEU A 419 -31.74 -8.85 -15.37
N ASP A 420 -30.93 -8.45 -14.37
CA ASP A 420 -31.02 -8.93 -12.99
C ASP A 420 -31.39 -7.80 -12.05
N ARG A 421 -32.03 -8.11 -10.95
CA ARG A 421 -32.47 -7.15 -9.96
C ARG A 421 -32.08 -7.59 -8.56
N PHE A 422 -31.78 -6.61 -7.72
CA PHE A 422 -31.65 -6.80 -6.27
C PHE A 422 -32.14 -5.57 -5.52
N VAL A 423 -32.54 -5.78 -4.27
CA VAL A 423 -32.94 -4.70 -3.37
C VAL A 423 -31.73 -4.34 -2.51
N TYR A 424 -31.37 -3.07 -2.50
CA TYR A 424 -30.36 -2.50 -1.59
C TYR A 424 -31.04 -1.71 -0.48
N ASP A 425 -30.86 -2.14 0.76
CA ASP A 425 -31.27 -1.40 1.95
C ASP A 425 -30.02 -0.86 2.68
N PRO A 426 -29.84 0.46 2.79
CA PRO A 426 -28.72 1.06 3.52
C PRO A 426 -28.67 0.72 5.03
N ARG A 427 -29.73 0.10 5.59
CA ARG A 427 -29.78 -0.35 6.99
C ARG A 427 -29.26 -1.77 7.18
N ASP A 428 -29.21 -2.57 6.09
CA ASP A 428 -28.63 -3.92 6.04
C ASP A 428 -27.60 -4.02 4.88
N PRO A 429 -26.51 -3.25 4.92
CA PRO A 429 -25.51 -3.29 3.86
C PRO A 429 -24.76 -4.61 3.83
N VAL A 430 -24.23 -4.99 2.65
CA VAL A 430 -23.29 -6.10 2.53
C VAL A 430 -22.08 -5.85 3.43
N PRO A 431 -21.82 -6.72 4.41
CA PRO A 431 -20.69 -6.54 5.32
C PRO A 431 -19.36 -6.76 4.62
N THR A 432 -18.37 -5.96 4.97
CA THR A 432 -16.97 -6.25 4.59
C THR A 432 -16.48 -7.48 5.36
N LEU A 433 -15.98 -8.47 4.66
CA LEU A 433 -15.40 -9.67 5.28
C LEU A 433 -13.95 -9.41 5.72
N TRP A 434 -13.78 -8.57 6.73
CA TRP A 434 -12.48 -8.34 7.33
C TRP A 434 -12.22 -9.30 8.48
N THR A 435 -10.96 -9.67 8.64
CA THR A 435 -10.49 -10.22 9.92
C THR A 435 -10.40 -9.10 10.94
N GLU A 436 -10.03 -9.42 12.19
CA GLU A 436 -9.89 -8.42 13.27
C GLU A 436 -8.94 -7.25 12.95
N ALA A 437 -8.03 -7.43 11.99
CA ALA A 437 -7.16 -6.37 11.52
C ALA A 437 -7.85 -5.58 10.41
N MET A 438 -8.16 -4.33 10.65
CA MET A 438 -8.88 -3.37 9.82
C MET A 438 -8.39 -3.23 8.36
N PHE A 439 -7.18 -3.71 8.06
CA PHE A 439 -6.57 -3.65 6.74
C PHE A 439 -6.26 -5.04 6.18
N THR A 440 -6.86 -6.09 6.74
CA THR A 440 -6.58 -7.46 6.31
C THR A 440 -7.55 -7.86 5.22
N VAL A 441 -7.06 -7.89 4.02
CA VAL A 441 -7.65 -8.48 2.83
C VAL A 441 -6.56 -9.33 2.20
N PRO A 442 -6.81 -10.36 1.45
CA PRO A 442 -8.08 -10.83 0.90
C PRO A 442 -8.97 -11.58 1.90
N ALA A 443 -10.24 -11.73 1.50
CA ALA A 443 -11.20 -12.53 2.23
C ALA A 443 -11.80 -13.64 1.35
N ASP A 444 -12.25 -14.72 1.97
CA ASP A 444 -13.06 -15.74 1.33
C ASP A 444 -14.52 -15.28 1.28
N GLN A 445 -15.08 -15.17 0.09
CA GLN A 445 -16.41 -14.59 -0.14
C GLN A 445 -17.56 -15.58 0.09
N ARG A 446 -17.32 -16.84 0.45
CA ARG A 446 -18.37 -17.82 0.74
C ARG A 446 -19.39 -17.39 1.81
N PRO A 447 -19.06 -16.62 2.87
CA PRO A 447 -20.06 -16.13 3.81
C PRO A 447 -21.17 -15.29 3.17
N HIS A 448 -20.93 -14.66 2.04
CA HIS A 448 -21.92 -13.88 1.30
C HIS A 448 -22.90 -14.73 0.45
N ALA A 449 -22.70 -16.04 0.34
CA ALA A 449 -23.45 -16.91 -0.57
C ALA A 449 -24.98 -16.92 -0.34
N LYS A 450 -25.45 -16.52 0.85
CA LYS A 450 -26.90 -16.46 1.17
C LYS A 450 -27.54 -15.10 0.92
N ARG A 451 -26.74 -14.07 0.61
CA ARG A 451 -27.28 -12.71 0.37
C ARG A 451 -27.94 -12.62 -1.02
N GLN A 452 -29.10 -11.98 -1.07
CA GLN A 452 -29.86 -11.76 -2.31
C GLN A 452 -29.56 -10.41 -2.97
N ASP A 453 -28.78 -9.58 -2.31
CA ASP A 453 -28.35 -8.26 -2.78
C ASP A 453 -26.93 -8.24 -3.38
N ILE A 454 -26.46 -9.44 -3.76
CA ILE A 454 -25.22 -9.64 -4.53
C ILE A 454 -25.57 -10.44 -5.78
N LEU A 455 -25.32 -9.84 -6.95
CA LEU A 455 -25.39 -10.57 -8.23
C LEU A 455 -24.04 -11.22 -8.50
N VAL A 456 -24.07 -12.49 -8.85
CA VAL A 456 -22.90 -13.33 -9.08
C VAL A 456 -22.89 -13.80 -10.52
N TYR A 457 -21.83 -13.44 -11.25
CA TYR A 457 -21.57 -13.90 -12.61
C TYR A 457 -20.25 -14.66 -12.65
N GLN A 458 -20.23 -15.86 -13.24
CA GLN A 458 -19.01 -16.67 -13.26
C GLN A 458 -18.81 -17.39 -14.58
N THR A 459 -17.56 -17.69 -14.91
CA THR A 459 -17.23 -18.53 -16.06
C THR A 459 -17.53 -20.00 -15.76
N GLU A 460 -17.59 -20.84 -16.80
CA GLU A 460 -17.34 -22.26 -16.63
C GLU A 460 -15.93 -22.49 -16.03
N PRO A 461 -15.66 -23.68 -15.46
CA PRO A 461 -14.29 -24.01 -15.05
C PRO A 461 -13.32 -23.78 -16.20
N LEU A 462 -12.24 -23.06 -15.91
CA LEU A 462 -11.23 -22.75 -16.91
C LEU A 462 -10.51 -24.02 -17.38
N ALA A 463 -10.38 -24.18 -18.69
CA ALA A 463 -9.60 -25.28 -19.26
C ALA A 463 -8.07 -25.03 -19.17
N GLU A 464 -7.68 -23.77 -19.19
CA GLU A 464 -6.28 -23.34 -19.20
C GLU A 464 -6.08 -22.18 -18.20
N VAL A 465 -4.80 -21.92 -17.86
CA VAL A 465 -4.42 -20.78 -17.05
C VAL A 465 -4.81 -19.47 -17.73
N VAL A 466 -5.40 -18.55 -16.96
CA VAL A 466 -5.67 -17.17 -17.38
C VAL A 466 -4.93 -16.23 -16.43
N GLU A 467 -3.89 -15.56 -16.92
CA GLU A 467 -3.17 -14.55 -16.15
C GLU A 467 -3.77 -13.16 -16.38
N VAL A 468 -4.29 -12.54 -15.33
CA VAL A 468 -4.79 -11.16 -15.31
C VAL A 468 -3.77 -10.28 -14.61
N THR A 469 -3.14 -9.35 -15.36
CA THR A 469 -2.10 -8.46 -14.83
C THR A 469 -2.33 -7.03 -15.30
N GLY A 470 -2.78 -6.16 -14.39
CA GLY A 470 -3.14 -4.78 -14.68
C GLY A 470 -4.33 -4.31 -13.85
N TYR A 471 -5.18 -3.48 -14.45
CA TYR A 471 -6.38 -2.92 -13.84
C TYR A 471 -7.63 -3.53 -14.49
N PRO A 472 -8.32 -4.49 -13.86
CA PRO A 472 -9.63 -4.95 -14.33
C PRO A 472 -10.65 -3.81 -14.32
N GLU A 473 -11.60 -3.84 -15.26
CA GLU A 473 -12.64 -2.83 -15.38
C GLU A 473 -14.01 -3.46 -15.63
N VAL A 474 -15.06 -2.92 -15.02
CA VAL A 474 -16.44 -3.28 -15.34
C VAL A 474 -17.12 -2.11 -16.04
N VAL A 475 -17.64 -2.36 -17.21
CA VAL A 475 -18.61 -1.46 -17.87
C VAL A 475 -20.00 -1.98 -17.52
N LEU A 476 -20.69 -1.28 -16.64
CA LEU A 476 -22.00 -1.65 -16.13
C LEU A 476 -23.07 -0.74 -16.73
N HIS A 477 -24.14 -1.32 -17.24
CA HIS A 477 -25.36 -0.60 -17.58
C HIS A 477 -26.40 -0.93 -16.51
N ALA A 478 -26.74 0.07 -15.71
CA ALA A 478 -27.59 -0.14 -14.55
C ALA A 478 -28.60 0.99 -14.37
N ALA A 479 -29.74 0.66 -13.74
CA ALA A 479 -30.73 1.62 -13.29
C ALA A 479 -30.98 1.42 -11.78
N SER A 480 -31.36 2.49 -11.12
CA SER A 480 -31.81 2.48 -9.72
C SER A 480 -33.19 3.12 -9.61
N SER A 481 -34.03 2.65 -8.72
CA SER A 481 -35.27 3.36 -8.36
C SER A 481 -35.03 4.65 -7.56
N ALA A 482 -33.77 4.91 -7.20
CA ALA A 482 -33.34 6.04 -6.41
C ALA A 482 -32.53 7.06 -7.22
N PRO A 483 -32.46 8.35 -6.80
CA PRO A 483 -31.71 9.40 -7.50
C PRO A 483 -30.18 9.27 -7.32
N ASP A 484 -29.71 8.48 -6.33
CA ASP A 484 -28.32 8.14 -6.13
C ASP A 484 -28.20 6.73 -5.54
N THR A 485 -27.08 6.07 -5.77
CA THR A 485 -26.71 4.76 -5.22
C THR A 485 -25.23 4.52 -5.43
N ASP A 486 -24.70 3.39 -4.93
CA ASP A 486 -23.36 2.93 -5.26
C ASP A 486 -23.40 1.60 -6.01
N PHE A 487 -22.41 1.36 -6.87
CA PHE A 487 -22.15 0.04 -7.44
C PHE A 487 -20.74 -0.40 -7.13
N PHE A 488 -20.62 -1.59 -6.55
CA PHE A 488 -19.37 -2.27 -6.23
C PHE A 488 -19.18 -3.46 -7.17
N ALA A 489 -17.95 -3.68 -7.57
CA ALA A 489 -17.55 -4.84 -8.34
C ALA A 489 -16.37 -5.54 -7.65
N ARG A 490 -16.46 -6.87 -7.48
CA ARG A 490 -15.37 -7.70 -6.96
C ARG A 490 -15.02 -8.78 -7.97
N LEU A 491 -13.75 -8.86 -8.32
CA LEU A 491 -13.17 -9.97 -9.08
C LEU A 491 -12.68 -11.03 -8.10
N ILE A 492 -13.11 -12.25 -8.28
CA ILE A 492 -12.91 -13.36 -7.35
C ILE A 492 -12.34 -14.56 -8.10
N ASP A 493 -11.37 -15.21 -7.50
CA ASP A 493 -10.82 -16.49 -7.92
C ASP A 493 -11.52 -17.61 -7.15
N VAL A 494 -12.32 -18.43 -7.84
CA VAL A 494 -13.06 -19.53 -7.25
C VAL A 494 -12.35 -20.84 -7.57
N ALA A 495 -11.79 -21.47 -6.56
CA ALA A 495 -11.12 -22.74 -6.68
C ALA A 495 -12.12 -23.94 -6.76
N PRO A 496 -11.68 -25.13 -7.23
CA PRO A 496 -12.55 -26.31 -7.33
C PRO A 496 -13.19 -26.78 -6.02
N ASP A 497 -12.57 -26.46 -4.87
CA ASP A 497 -13.12 -26.73 -3.52
C ASP A 497 -14.17 -25.70 -3.07
N GLY A 498 -14.49 -24.72 -3.92
CA GLY A 498 -15.43 -23.62 -3.66
C GLY A 498 -14.84 -22.47 -2.87
N SER A 499 -13.58 -22.51 -2.46
CA SER A 499 -12.93 -21.34 -1.84
C SER A 499 -12.91 -20.18 -2.82
N SER A 500 -13.29 -18.98 -2.35
CA SER A 500 -13.59 -17.82 -3.21
C SER A 500 -12.79 -16.61 -2.76
N ARG A 501 -11.58 -16.46 -3.30
CA ARG A 501 -10.63 -15.43 -2.87
C ARG A 501 -10.80 -14.14 -3.66
N ASP A 502 -10.90 -13.00 -2.95
CA ASP A 502 -10.81 -11.68 -3.57
C ASP A 502 -9.50 -11.51 -4.35
N VAL A 503 -9.60 -11.00 -5.57
CA VAL A 503 -8.45 -10.65 -6.43
C VAL A 503 -8.31 -9.15 -6.57
N ALA A 504 -9.40 -8.47 -6.91
CA ALA A 504 -9.45 -7.02 -7.03
C ALA A 504 -10.89 -6.53 -6.81
N SER A 505 -11.03 -5.28 -6.38
CA SER A 505 -12.35 -4.66 -6.23
C SER A 505 -12.31 -3.19 -6.64
N GLY A 506 -13.48 -2.66 -6.96
CA GLY A 506 -13.67 -1.26 -7.29
C GLY A 506 -15.10 -0.83 -7.03
N MET A 507 -15.33 0.49 -7.05
CA MET A 507 -16.67 1.03 -6.86
C MET A 507 -16.88 2.34 -7.61
N VAL A 508 -18.14 2.68 -7.82
CA VAL A 508 -18.55 3.98 -8.35
C VAL A 508 -19.79 4.48 -7.61
N ARG A 509 -19.75 5.73 -7.14
CA ARG A 509 -20.93 6.43 -6.66
C ARG A 509 -21.68 7.06 -7.82
N ALA A 510 -22.96 6.76 -7.97
CA ALA A 510 -23.75 7.11 -9.15
C ALA A 510 -23.74 8.60 -9.46
N ARG A 511 -23.87 9.47 -8.46
CA ARG A 511 -23.79 10.93 -8.66
C ARG A 511 -22.44 11.42 -9.18
N TYR A 512 -21.37 10.64 -8.98
CA TYR A 512 -20.02 10.97 -9.44
C TYR A 512 -19.53 10.09 -10.62
N ARG A 513 -20.43 9.35 -11.29
CA ARG A 513 -20.10 8.47 -12.44
C ARG A 513 -19.41 9.15 -13.62
N LYS A 514 -19.50 10.47 -13.71
CA LYS A 514 -18.87 11.29 -14.76
C LYS A 514 -17.71 12.15 -14.26
N GLY A 515 -17.25 11.95 -13.02
CA GLY A 515 -16.18 12.70 -12.37
C GLY A 515 -16.63 13.34 -11.05
N LEU A 516 -15.66 13.69 -10.20
CA LEU A 516 -15.89 14.26 -8.88
C LEU A 516 -16.19 15.78 -8.88
N ASP A 517 -15.99 16.44 -10.01
CA ASP A 517 -16.13 17.89 -10.20
C ASP A 517 -17.57 18.38 -9.96
N LYS A 518 -18.55 17.56 -10.32
CA LYS A 518 -19.95 17.88 -10.22
C LYS A 518 -20.81 16.66 -9.95
N SER A 519 -21.67 16.76 -8.90
CA SER A 519 -22.72 15.78 -8.65
C SER A 519 -23.77 15.79 -9.77
N ARG A 520 -24.11 14.60 -10.28
CA ARG A 520 -25.12 14.37 -11.33
C ARG A 520 -25.99 13.21 -10.93
N LEU A 521 -27.15 13.52 -10.34
CA LEU A 521 -28.12 12.52 -9.90
C LEU A 521 -28.57 11.61 -11.06
N LEU A 522 -29.07 10.45 -10.72
CA LEU A 522 -29.76 9.56 -11.65
C LEU A 522 -31.21 10.05 -11.88
N GLU A 523 -31.74 9.71 -13.03
CA GLU A 523 -33.18 9.68 -13.26
C GLU A 523 -33.67 8.29 -12.82
N PRO A 524 -34.51 8.20 -11.77
CA PRO A 524 -34.97 6.93 -11.24
C PRO A 524 -35.58 6.03 -12.34
N GLY A 525 -35.17 4.76 -12.36
CA GLY A 525 -35.62 3.77 -13.33
C GLY A 525 -34.94 3.87 -14.72
N THR A 526 -34.17 4.92 -14.99
CA THR A 526 -33.50 5.09 -16.28
C THR A 526 -32.10 4.47 -16.26
N ALA A 527 -31.80 3.64 -17.28
CA ALA A 527 -30.49 3.00 -17.40
C ALA A 527 -29.36 4.01 -17.67
N ALA A 528 -28.30 3.93 -16.92
CA ALA A 528 -27.09 4.73 -17.10
C ALA A 528 -25.85 3.82 -17.23
N LYS A 529 -24.81 4.33 -17.91
CA LYS A 529 -23.51 3.65 -17.99
C LYS A 529 -22.63 4.04 -16.81
N PHE A 530 -22.03 3.03 -16.18
CA PHE A 530 -21.02 3.17 -15.15
C PHE A 530 -19.74 2.48 -15.59
N VAL A 531 -18.61 3.06 -15.26
CA VAL A 531 -17.29 2.45 -15.44
C VAL A 531 -16.68 2.28 -14.06
N ILE A 532 -16.43 1.03 -13.67
CA ILE A 532 -15.86 0.68 -12.38
C ILE A 532 -14.46 0.14 -12.63
N ARG A 533 -13.44 0.98 -12.43
CA ARG A 533 -12.05 0.56 -12.44
C ARG A 533 -11.73 -0.09 -11.10
N MET A 534 -11.23 -1.32 -11.14
CA MET A 534 -10.78 -2.02 -9.95
C MET A 534 -9.33 -1.65 -9.61
N GLY A 535 -8.91 -1.99 -8.39
CA GLY A 535 -7.51 -1.91 -7.98
C GLY A 535 -6.59 -2.75 -8.88
N PRO A 536 -5.28 -2.46 -8.88
CA PRO A 536 -4.28 -3.21 -9.62
C PRO A 536 -4.16 -4.63 -9.10
N THR A 537 -3.88 -5.59 -9.99
CA THR A 537 -3.64 -6.99 -9.60
C THR A 537 -2.72 -7.70 -10.58
N ALA A 538 -2.09 -8.78 -10.11
CA ALA A 538 -1.45 -9.80 -10.94
C ALA A 538 -1.84 -11.17 -10.36
N ASN A 539 -2.69 -11.90 -11.08
CA ASN A 539 -3.23 -13.19 -10.66
C ASN A 539 -3.35 -14.17 -11.81
N GLU A 540 -2.84 -15.38 -11.62
CA GLU A 540 -3.13 -16.52 -12.50
C GLU A 540 -4.32 -17.30 -11.93
N PHE A 541 -5.42 -17.32 -12.69
CA PHE A 541 -6.54 -18.24 -12.47
C PHE A 541 -6.14 -19.61 -13.03
N GLN A 542 -6.11 -20.62 -12.18
CA GLN A 542 -5.63 -21.95 -12.54
C GLN A 542 -6.68 -22.77 -13.33
N PRO A 543 -6.29 -23.81 -14.08
CA PRO A 543 -7.25 -24.76 -14.67
C PRO A 543 -8.20 -25.32 -13.61
N GLY A 544 -9.47 -25.45 -13.94
CA GLY A 544 -10.53 -25.88 -13.02
C GLY A 544 -11.07 -24.76 -12.11
N HIS A 545 -10.38 -23.63 -11.97
CA HIS A 545 -10.92 -22.46 -11.28
C HIS A 545 -11.96 -21.74 -12.15
N ARG A 546 -12.73 -20.84 -11.53
CA ARG A 546 -13.67 -19.95 -12.23
C ARG A 546 -13.29 -18.50 -11.97
N ILE A 547 -13.40 -17.66 -13.00
CA ILE A 547 -13.40 -16.21 -12.83
C ILE A 547 -14.82 -15.81 -12.43
N ARG A 548 -14.97 -15.16 -11.28
CA ARG A 548 -16.25 -14.71 -10.75
C ARG A 548 -16.23 -13.19 -10.59
N LEU A 549 -17.33 -12.55 -10.96
CA LEU A 549 -17.63 -11.15 -10.73
C LEU A 549 -18.86 -11.01 -9.84
N ASP A 550 -18.71 -10.36 -8.71
CA ASP A 550 -19.82 -9.96 -7.84
C ASP A 550 -20.16 -8.49 -8.07
N ILE A 551 -21.46 -8.19 -8.19
CA ILE A 551 -22.00 -6.82 -8.28
C ILE A 551 -22.96 -6.60 -7.11
N THR A 552 -22.77 -5.50 -6.36
CA THR A 552 -23.63 -5.11 -5.24
C THR A 552 -23.63 -3.59 -5.07
N SER A 553 -24.38 -3.07 -4.08
CA SER A 553 -24.46 -1.62 -3.79
C SER A 553 -23.78 -1.22 -2.48
N SER A 554 -23.10 -2.12 -1.78
CA SER A 554 -22.43 -1.81 -0.51
C SER A 554 -21.27 -2.72 -0.18
N ASP A 555 -20.38 -2.26 0.70
CA ASP A 555 -19.24 -2.97 1.29
C ASP A 555 -18.88 -2.29 2.62
N PHE A 556 -19.77 -2.42 3.61
CA PHE A 556 -19.68 -1.70 4.88
C PHE A 556 -18.99 -2.55 5.97
N PRO A 557 -18.10 -1.99 6.78
CA PRO A 557 -17.74 -0.58 6.89
C PRO A 557 -16.50 -0.17 6.07
N ASN A 558 -16.00 -0.99 5.15
CA ASN A 558 -14.86 -0.61 4.30
C ASN A 558 -15.14 0.71 3.56
N TYR A 559 -16.35 0.82 2.99
CA TYR A 559 -16.88 2.04 2.42
C TYR A 559 -18.14 2.47 3.18
N ASP A 560 -18.45 3.78 3.13
CA ASP A 560 -19.67 4.28 3.73
C ASP A 560 -20.90 3.92 2.89
N VAL A 561 -22.03 3.69 3.54
CA VAL A 561 -23.29 3.36 2.87
C VAL A 561 -23.79 4.55 2.05
N ASN A 562 -24.33 4.30 0.86
CA ASN A 562 -25.10 5.30 0.13
C ASN A 562 -26.52 5.28 0.66
N HIS A 563 -27.06 6.45 1.02
CA HIS A 563 -28.40 6.58 1.56
C HIS A 563 -29.51 6.48 0.51
N ASN A 564 -29.17 6.36 -0.79
CA ASN A 564 -30.09 6.32 -1.93
C ASN A 564 -30.94 7.59 -2.08
N THR A 565 -30.48 8.74 -1.58
CA THR A 565 -31.19 10.02 -1.63
C THR A 565 -30.44 11.05 -2.47
N ALA A 566 -31.13 12.12 -2.86
CA ALA A 566 -30.49 13.27 -3.52
C ALA A 566 -29.67 14.13 -2.56
N ALA A 567 -29.92 14.04 -1.26
CA ALA A 567 -29.25 14.81 -0.22
C ALA A 567 -27.77 14.43 -0.06
N ASP A 568 -27.02 15.28 0.63
CA ASP A 568 -25.66 14.94 1.10
C ASP A 568 -25.80 14.05 2.36
N GLN A 569 -25.38 12.80 2.24
CA GLN A 569 -25.46 11.82 3.32
C GLN A 569 -24.59 12.16 4.55
N ASN A 570 -23.65 13.10 4.42
CA ASN A 570 -22.88 13.56 5.58
C ASN A 570 -23.72 14.44 6.51
N VAL A 571 -24.80 15.06 6.00
CA VAL A 571 -25.69 15.96 6.74
C VAL A 571 -27.14 15.47 6.85
N ASP A 572 -27.53 14.45 6.09
CA ASP A 572 -28.86 13.86 6.09
C ASP A 572 -28.82 12.38 6.48
N ALA A 573 -29.51 12.00 7.53
CA ALA A 573 -29.59 10.62 8.01
C ALA A 573 -30.68 9.78 7.31
N THR A 574 -31.49 10.38 6.42
CA THR A 574 -32.58 9.70 5.70
C THR A 574 -31.99 8.60 4.80
N ARG A 575 -32.45 7.36 5.01
CA ARG A 575 -32.01 6.18 4.24
C ARG A 575 -33.20 5.52 3.58
N VAL A 576 -33.13 5.32 2.27
CA VAL A 576 -34.23 4.80 1.43
C VAL A 576 -33.77 3.51 0.77
N THR A 577 -34.60 2.47 0.83
CA THR A 577 -34.39 1.24 0.10
C THR A 577 -34.56 1.48 -1.40
N ALA A 578 -33.68 0.91 -2.24
CA ALA A 578 -33.72 1.07 -3.68
C ALA A 578 -33.67 -0.27 -4.41
N LEU A 579 -34.44 -0.39 -5.51
CA LEU A 579 -34.35 -1.48 -6.44
C LEU A 579 -33.26 -1.16 -7.47
N GLN A 580 -32.25 -2.02 -7.54
CA GLN A 580 -31.19 -1.96 -8.50
C GLN A 580 -31.50 -2.89 -9.68
N THR A 581 -31.25 -2.45 -10.89
CA THR A 581 -31.41 -3.26 -12.10
C THR A 581 -30.11 -3.24 -12.89
N ILE A 582 -29.53 -4.40 -13.16
CA ILE A 582 -28.35 -4.57 -13.98
C ILE A 582 -28.80 -5.13 -15.34
N HIS A 583 -28.48 -4.39 -16.40
CA HIS A 583 -28.82 -4.78 -17.76
C HIS A 583 -27.67 -5.57 -18.41
N HIS A 584 -28.01 -6.61 -19.16
CA HIS A 584 -27.08 -7.35 -19.99
C HIS A 584 -27.70 -7.74 -21.33
N GLY A 585 -26.83 -8.00 -22.33
CA GLY A 585 -27.26 -8.28 -23.70
C GLY A 585 -27.83 -7.08 -24.45
N GLY A 586 -28.15 -7.27 -25.72
CA GLY A 586 -28.65 -6.21 -26.60
C GLY A 586 -27.73 -4.98 -26.62
N TRP A 587 -28.30 -3.77 -26.57
CA TRP A 587 -27.56 -2.49 -26.55
C TRP A 587 -26.95 -2.15 -25.19
N LEU A 588 -27.48 -2.67 -24.09
CA LEU A 588 -27.07 -2.41 -22.72
C LEU A 588 -26.23 -3.59 -22.15
N SER A 589 -25.26 -4.06 -22.94
CA SER A 589 -24.41 -5.19 -22.56
C SER A 589 -23.37 -4.79 -21.51
N SER A 590 -23.65 -5.14 -20.24
CA SER A 590 -22.66 -5.08 -19.17
C SER A 590 -21.57 -6.12 -19.38
N ARG A 591 -20.32 -5.77 -19.01
CA ARG A 591 -19.16 -6.61 -19.27
C ARG A 591 -18.01 -6.35 -18.30
N LEU A 592 -17.24 -7.38 -18.05
CA LEU A 592 -15.95 -7.36 -17.40
C LEU A 592 -14.84 -7.30 -18.45
N ILE A 593 -13.89 -6.42 -18.28
CA ILE A 593 -12.70 -6.25 -19.14
C ILE A 593 -11.48 -6.61 -18.29
N LEU A 594 -10.75 -7.62 -18.71
CA LEU A 594 -9.57 -8.14 -18.02
C LEU A 594 -8.31 -7.84 -18.84
N PRO A 595 -7.26 -7.27 -18.24
CA PRO A 595 -5.93 -7.19 -18.85
C PRO A 595 -5.23 -8.55 -18.76
N VAL A 596 -5.26 -9.31 -19.84
CA VAL A 596 -4.75 -10.69 -19.88
C VAL A 596 -3.35 -10.71 -20.50
N ILE A 597 -2.42 -11.42 -19.87
CA ILE A 597 -1.10 -11.71 -20.46
C ILE A 597 -1.24 -12.96 -21.35
N GLY A 598 -0.98 -12.80 -22.65
CA GLY A 598 -0.88 -13.91 -23.58
C GLY A 598 0.29 -14.85 -23.24
N LYS A 599 0.16 -16.14 -23.68
CA LYS A 599 1.21 -17.17 -23.53
C LYS A 599 2.46 -16.82 -24.34
#